data_97c24eec593df4158eabbdedce1ff805
#
_entry.id   97c24eec593df4158eabbdedce1ff805
#
_cell.length_a   1.000
_cell.length_b   1.000
_cell.length_c   1.000
_cell.angle_alpha   90.00
_cell.angle_beta   90.00
_cell.angle_gamma   90.00
#
_symmetry.space_group_name_H-M   'P 1'
#
loop_
_entity.id
_entity.type
_entity.pdbx_description
1 polymer ?
#
loop_
_entity_poly.entity_id
_entity_poly.type
_entity_poly.pdbx_seq_one_letter_code
_entity_poly.pdbx_strand_id
1 'polypeptide(L)'
;MKLSIVQKADNTPTEQYLLEHPKENAKSWSSDPGAHGWHRYVGRFPAQLVRAICNYFDLSENDLLLDPFCGSGTTLVEARLLGIPAVGIEISPLSAMISRVKSGFNVDTSDIEEYITRLEEFYYEKYEVFLDGKDISEYSYEEIIARDGNSICAFSNYDKWFTKEALLGVSVVVEYIIKIRNNRYISELMATALFAKMRSIGNVDVDVVRAEYRKTPRENVNVLKLVVSHLKKMVKSIKEMKFSHKSTIKEA
;
A
#
# COMPACT_ATOMS: atom_id res chain seq x y z
N MET A 1 -20.35 1.37 -0.20
CA MET A 1 -20.21 -0.08 -0.48
C MET A 1 -20.21 -0.78 0.87
N LYS A 2 -21.27 -1.51 1.23
CA LYS A 2 -21.28 -2.32 2.44
C LYS A 2 -20.18 -3.37 2.22
N LEU A 3 -19.09 -3.32 2.99
CA LEU A 3 -18.33 -4.52 3.30
C LEU A 3 -19.39 -5.45 3.88
N SER A 4 -19.94 -6.35 3.05
CA SER A 4 -20.70 -7.42 3.60
C SER A 4 -19.71 -8.15 4.48
N ILE A 5 -19.78 -7.90 5.80
CA ILE A 5 -19.34 -8.85 6.77
C ILE A 5 -19.97 -10.11 6.24
N VAL A 6 -19.16 -11.03 5.75
CA VAL A 6 -19.65 -12.36 5.49
C VAL A 6 -20.18 -12.74 6.87
N GLN A 7 -21.49 -12.68 7.06
CA GLN A 7 -22.13 -13.34 8.18
C GLN A 7 -21.45 -14.69 8.24
N LYS A 8 -21.10 -15.16 9.46
CA LYS A 8 -20.63 -16.52 9.65
C LYS A 8 -21.32 -17.34 8.59
N ALA A 9 -20.56 -17.68 7.54
CA ALA A 9 -21.15 -18.42 6.46
C ALA A 9 -21.52 -19.72 7.17
N ASP A 10 -22.74 -20.07 7.07
CA ASP A 10 -23.39 -21.28 7.47
C ASP A 10 -22.53 -22.53 7.16
N ASN A 11 -21.36 -22.71 7.81
CA ASN A 11 -20.43 -23.84 7.66
C ASN A 11 -20.21 -24.33 6.22
N THR A 12 -20.27 -23.42 5.23
CA THR A 12 -20.09 -23.76 3.81
C THR A 12 -18.67 -24.23 3.59
N PRO A 13 -18.41 -25.44 3.13
CA PRO A 13 -17.08 -25.96 2.82
C PRO A 13 -16.38 -25.06 1.79
N THR A 14 -15.07 -24.90 1.91
CA THR A 14 -14.26 -24.07 0.98
C THR A 14 -14.49 -24.48 -0.48
N GLU A 15 -14.65 -25.77 -0.77
CA GLU A 15 -14.97 -26.30 -2.08
C GLU A 15 -16.32 -25.80 -2.62
N GLN A 16 -17.34 -25.83 -1.79
CA GLN A 16 -18.69 -25.35 -2.13
C GLN A 16 -18.65 -23.84 -2.37
N TYR A 17 -17.90 -23.06 -1.57
CA TYR A 17 -17.71 -21.64 -1.79
C TYR A 17 -17.05 -21.36 -3.15
N LEU A 18 -16.03 -22.12 -3.55
CA LEU A 18 -15.35 -21.98 -4.84
C LEU A 18 -16.26 -22.39 -6.01
N LEU A 19 -17.18 -23.35 -5.80
CA LEU A 19 -18.17 -23.78 -6.80
C LEU A 19 -19.33 -22.77 -6.96
N GLU A 20 -19.76 -22.15 -5.87
CA GLU A 20 -20.83 -21.16 -5.87
C GLU A 20 -20.39 -19.78 -6.42
N HIS A 21 -19.06 -19.54 -6.46
CA HIS A 21 -18.48 -18.29 -6.97
C HIS A 21 -17.57 -18.56 -8.19
N PRO A 22 -18.14 -19.01 -9.32
CA PRO A 22 -17.38 -19.32 -10.51
C PRO A 22 -16.63 -18.09 -11.05
N LYS A 23 -15.63 -18.32 -11.89
CA LYS A 23 -14.72 -17.31 -12.45
C LYS A 23 -15.42 -16.11 -13.12
N GLU A 24 -16.66 -16.22 -13.47
CA GLU A 24 -17.49 -15.13 -14.00
C GLU A 24 -17.67 -13.99 -12.99
N ASN A 25 -17.62 -14.28 -11.71
CA ASN A 25 -17.60 -13.28 -10.62
C ASN A 25 -16.17 -12.85 -10.20
N ALA A 26 -15.14 -13.34 -10.89
CA ALA A 26 -13.74 -12.98 -10.58
C ALA A 26 -13.48 -11.46 -10.65
N LYS A 27 -14.26 -10.71 -11.41
CA LYS A 27 -14.24 -9.23 -11.41
C LYS A 27 -14.67 -8.64 -10.08
N SER A 28 -15.58 -9.27 -9.37
CA SER A 28 -15.98 -8.86 -8.03
C SER A 28 -14.93 -9.20 -6.97
N TRP A 29 -14.13 -10.24 -7.23
CA TRP A 29 -12.99 -10.62 -6.40
C TRP A 29 -11.78 -9.71 -6.60
N SER A 30 -11.71 -9.00 -7.74
CA SER A 30 -10.66 -8.04 -8.05
C SER A 30 -10.89 -6.66 -7.47
N SER A 31 -12.10 -6.37 -6.99
CA SER A 31 -12.35 -5.16 -6.23
C SER A 31 -11.72 -5.33 -4.85
N ASP A 32 -10.59 -4.70 -4.66
CA ASP A 32 -9.82 -4.73 -3.41
C ASP A 32 -10.40 -3.74 -2.40
N PRO A 33 -11.43 -4.12 -1.61
CA PRO A 33 -12.00 -3.20 -0.64
C PRO A 33 -11.03 -2.95 0.50
N GLY A 34 -11.07 -1.72 1.02
CA GLY A 34 -10.30 -1.37 2.20
C GLY A 34 -8.79 -1.50 1.98
N ALA A 35 -8.10 -2.08 2.96
CA ALA A 35 -6.64 -2.20 2.98
C ALA A 35 -6.06 -3.08 1.87
N HIS A 36 -6.85 -3.99 1.29
CA HIS A 36 -6.35 -4.86 0.21
C HIS A 36 -5.96 -4.06 -1.04
N GLY A 37 -6.61 -2.93 -1.30
CA GLY A 37 -6.33 -2.04 -2.42
C GLY A 37 -5.15 -1.08 -2.23
N TRP A 38 -4.51 -1.04 -1.05
CA TRP A 38 -3.44 -0.07 -0.78
C TRP A 38 -2.15 -0.36 -1.53
N HIS A 39 -1.89 -1.60 -1.83
CA HIS A 39 -0.72 -2.00 -2.64
C HIS A 39 -1.05 -3.23 -3.47
N ARG A 40 -0.79 -3.16 -4.79
CA ARG A 40 -0.94 -4.32 -5.68
C ARG A 40 0.16 -5.33 -5.36
N TYR A 41 -0.24 -6.52 -4.96
CA TYR A 41 0.67 -7.63 -4.70
C TYR A 41 0.28 -8.83 -5.56
N VAL A 42 1.23 -9.33 -6.36
CA VAL A 42 1.01 -10.47 -7.25
C VAL A 42 1.08 -11.75 -6.42
N GLY A 43 0.15 -12.67 -6.64
CA GLY A 43 0.14 -13.98 -5.96
C GLY A 43 -0.54 -13.99 -4.58
N ARG A 44 -1.27 -12.92 -4.21
CA ARG A 44 -2.07 -12.93 -2.97
C ARG A 44 -3.31 -13.79 -3.09
N PHE A 45 -3.80 -14.31 -1.98
CA PHE A 45 -5.10 -14.95 -1.89
C PHE A 45 -6.25 -13.95 -2.08
N PRO A 46 -7.39 -14.37 -2.64
CA PRO A 46 -8.62 -13.62 -2.50
C PRO A 46 -9.02 -13.50 -1.02
N ALA A 47 -9.42 -12.31 -0.59
CA ALA A 47 -9.84 -12.06 0.79
C ALA A 47 -11.00 -12.97 1.22
N GLN A 48 -11.91 -13.24 0.27
CA GLN A 48 -13.06 -14.13 0.45
C GLN A 48 -12.65 -15.56 0.81
N LEU A 49 -11.56 -16.07 0.22
CA LEU A 49 -11.05 -17.40 0.54
C LEU A 49 -10.61 -17.50 2.00
N VAL A 50 -9.90 -16.48 2.51
CA VAL A 50 -9.48 -16.44 3.91
C VAL A 50 -10.71 -16.44 4.84
N ARG A 51 -11.73 -15.63 4.54
CA ARG A 51 -12.97 -15.60 5.31
C ARG A 51 -13.68 -16.96 5.31
N ALA A 52 -13.78 -17.59 4.13
CA ALA A 52 -14.39 -18.91 4.01
C ALA A 52 -13.65 -19.95 4.89
N ILE A 53 -12.32 -19.92 4.91
CA ILE A 53 -11.52 -20.80 5.76
C ILE A 53 -11.77 -20.51 7.23
N CYS A 54 -11.76 -19.23 7.65
CA CYS A 54 -12.03 -18.86 9.04
C CYS A 54 -13.43 -19.32 9.48
N ASN A 55 -14.44 -19.17 8.64
CA ASN A 55 -15.80 -19.62 8.90
C ASN A 55 -15.91 -21.16 8.95
N TYR A 56 -15.24 -21.84 8.01
CA TYR A 56 -15.25 -23.32 7.96
C TYR A 56 -14.70 -23.95 9.24
N PHE A 57 -13.66 -23.36 9.81
CA PHE A 57 -13.05 -23.83 11.07
C PHE A 57 -13.69 -23.18 12.32
N ASP A 58 -14.76 -22.40 12.15
CA ASP A 58 -15.45 -21.67 13.24
C ASP A 58 -14.49 -20.85 14.11
N LEU A 59 -13.50 -20.20 13.48
CA LEU A 59 -12.50 -19.42 14.20
C LEU A 59 -13.12 -18.19 14.85
N SER A 60 -12.67 -17.89 16.06
CA SER A 60 -13.18 -16.82 16.91
C SER A 60 -12.05 -15.99 17.52
N GLU A 61 -12.39 -15.04 18.36
CA GLU A 61 -11.46 -14.22 19.13
C GLU A 61 -10.60 -15.02 20.13
N ASN A 62 -11.00 -16.27 20.46
CA ASN A 62 -10.28 -17.17 21.36
C ASN A 62 -9.23 -18.02 20.64
N ASP A 63 -9.17 -17.95 19.32
CA ASP A 63 -8.25 -18.69 18.47
C ASP A 63 -7.07 -17.84 18.05
N LEU A 64 -5.99 -18.47 17.58
CA LEU A 64 -4.83 -17.81 17.01
C LEU A 64 -4.57 -18.33 15.59
N LEU A 65 -4.72 -17.47 14.61
CA LEU A 65 -4.44 -17.78 13.21
C LEU A 65 -2.97 -17.51 12.88
N LEU A 66 -2.26 -18.51 12.37
CA LEU A 66 -0.89 -18.39 11.91
C LEU A 66 -0.82 -18.48 10.39
N ASP A 67 -0.23 -17.46 9.76
CA ASP A 67 0.13 -17.47 8.35
C ASP A 67 1.66 -17.41 8.20
N PRO A 68 2.35 -18.54 7.95
CA PRO A 68 3.81 -18.60 7.88
C PRO A 68 4.39 -17.98 6.59
N PHE A 69 3.54 -17.58 5.64
CA PHE A 69 3.91 -16.97 4.35
C PHE A 69 2.98 -15.81 4.00
N CYS A 70 2.79 -14.88 4.96
CA CYS A 70 1.70 -13.91 4.89
C CYS A 70 1.80 -12.90 3.74
N GLY A 71 2.93 -12.78 3.06
CA GLY A 71 3.10 -11.87 1.94
C GLY A 71 2.73 -10.43 2.30
N SER A 72 1.80 -9.86 1.54
CA SER A 72 1.27 -8.52 1.81
C SER A 72 0.13 -8.48 2.84
N GLY A 73 -0.10 -9.56 3.59
CA GLY A 73 -0.95 -9.59 4.76
C GLY A 73 -2.46 -9.79 4.51
N THR A 74 -2.86 -10.46 3.45
CA THR A 74 -4.30 -10.71 3.21
C THR A 74 -4.95 -11.43 4.39
N THR A 75 -4.32 -12.49 4.88
CA THR A 75 -4.80 -13.27 6.03
C THR A 75 -4.90 -12.40 7.29
N LEU A 76 -3.90 -11.55 7.54
CA LEU A 76 -3.87 -10.71 8.75
C LEU A 76 -4.96 -9.61 8.71
N VAL A 77 -5.21 -9.05 7.53
CA VAL A 77 -6.28 -8.05 7.35
C VAL A 77 -7.65 -8.68 7.59
N GLU A 78 -7.90 -9.85 7.01
CA GLU A 78 -9.19 -10.54 7.17
C GLU A 78 -9.41 -11.03 8.60
N ALA A 79 -8.39 -11.64 9.23
CA ALA A 79 -8.44 -12.04 10.61
C ALA A 79 -8.80 -10.84 11.52
N ARG A 80 -8.14 -9.70 11.31
CA ARG A 80 -8.43 -8.48 12.07
C ARG A 80 -9.86 -7.97 11.86
N LEU A 81 -10.37 -8.01 10.62
CA LEU A 81 -11.75 -7.63 10.32
C LEU A 81 -12.77 -8.56 10.96
N LEU A 82 -12.41 -9.82 11.18
CA LEU A 82 -13.22 -10.82 11.85
C LEU A 82 -13.04 -10.85 13.38
N GLY A 83 -12.11 -10.05 13.93
CA GLY A 83 -11.80 -10.05 15.35
C GLY A 83 -10.94 -11.24 15.82
N ILE A 84 -10.32 -11.97 14.90
CA ILE A 84 -9.50 -13.14 15.17
C ILE A 84 -8.05 -12.72 15.39
N PRO A 85 -7.39 -13.07 16.52
CA PRO A 85 -5.96 -12.88 16.69
C PRO A 85 -5.16 -13.60 15.61
N ALA A 86 -4.16 -12.92 15.01
CA ALA A 86 -3.37 -13.50 13.94
C ALA A 86 -1.90 -13.13 14.03
N VAL A 87 -1.03 -14.05 13.61
CA VAL A 87 0.41 -13.88 13.46
C VAL A 87 0.79 -14.20 12.01
N GLY A 88 1.55 -13.30 11.38
CA GLY A 88 2.12 -13.51 10.04
C GLY A 88 3.63 -13.56 10.08
N ILE A 89 4.23 -14.45 9.29
CA ILE A 89 5.67 -14.53 9.06
C ILE A 89 5.93 -14.19 7.59
N GLU A 90 6.89 -13.30 7.35
CA GLU A 90 7.26 -12.89 6.00
C GLU A 90 8.76 -12.58 5.92
N ILE A 91 9.46 -13.19 4.96
CA ILE A 91 10.90 -13.02 4.78
C ILE A 91 11.28 -11.71 4.06
N SER A 92 10.39 -11.21 3.18
CA SER A 92 10.61 -9.95 2.47
C SER A 92 10.34 -8.76 3.40
N PRO A 93 11.34 -7.91 3.70
CA PRO A 93 11.13 -6.73 4.54
C PRO A 93 10.05 -5.79 3.99
N LEU A 94 9.99 -5.64 2.65
CA LEU A 94 8.98 -4.82 1.98
C LEU A 94 7.57 -5.40 2.18
N SER A 95 7.39 -6.70 1.95
CA SER A 95 6.09 -7.36 2.12
C SER A 95 5.64 -7.35 3.58
N ALA A 96 6.57 -7.59 4.52
CA ALA A 96 6.31 -7.49 5.94
C ALA A 96 5.88 -6.08 6.37
N MET A 97 6.52 -5.03 5.84
CA MET A 97 6.10 -3.65 6.06
C MET A 97 4.69 -3.39 5.52
N ILE A 98 4.41 -3.78 4.29
CA ILE A 98 3.09 -3.63 3.66
C ILE A 98 2.03 -4.38 4.49
N SER A 99 2.34 -5.59 4.96
CA SER A 99 1.46 -6.40 5.79
C SER A 99 1.11 -5.70 7.11
N ARG A 100 2.12 -5.14 7.81
CA ARG A 100 1.90 -4.36 9.05
C ARG A 100 1.01 -3.14 8.81
N VAL A 101 1.28 -2.38 7.74
CA VAL A 101 0.48 -1.20 7.40
C VAL A 101 -0.96 -1.58 7.12
N LYS A 102 -1.18 -2.61 6.31
CA LYS A 102 -2.52 -3.05 5.93
C LYS A 102 -3.33 -3.60 7.10
N SER A 103 -2.70 -4.31 8.03
CA SER A 103 -3.37 -4.86 9.22
C SER A 103 -3.43 -3.87 10.38
N GLY A 104 -2.66 -2.78 10.34
CA GLY A 104 -2.52 -1.78 11.41
C GLY A 104 -3.49 -0.60 11.34
N PHE A 105 -4.64 -0.70 10.71
CA PHE A 105 -5.54 0.45 10.40
C PHE A 105 -6.28 1.08 11.60
N ASN A 106 -5.97 0.69 12.84
CA ASN A 106 -6.53 1.33 14.04
C ASN A 106 -5.72 2.55 14.48
N VAL A 107 -5.70 3.59 13.64
CA VAL A 107 -4.95 4.84 13.86
C VAL A 107 -5.88 6.03 13.72
N ASP A 108 -5.50 7.17 14.31
CA ASP A 108 -6.22 8.40 14.06
C ASP A 108 -5.89 8.91 12.65
N THR A 109 -6.95 9.13 11.87
CA THR A 109 -6.80 9.61 10.50
C THR A 109 -6.45 11.10 10.44
N SER A 110 -6.73 11.86 11.49
CA SER A 110 -6.32 13.27 11.57
C SER A 110 -4.81 13.42 11.60
N ASP A 111 -4.11 12.53 12.31
CA ASP A 111 -2.65 12.51 12.33
C ASP A 111 -2.09 12.25 10.92
N ILE A 112 -2.68 11.29 10.20
CA ILE A 112 -2.25 10.99 8.82
C ILE A 112 -2.48 12.20 7.92
N GLU A 113 -3.63 12.86 8.04
CA GLU A 113 -3.98 14.04 7.24
C GLU A 113 -3.01 15.21 7.51
N GLU A 114 -2.61 15.41 8.76
CA GLU A 114 -1.60 16.39 9.14
C GLU A 114 -0.23 16.09 8.52
N TYR A 115 0.21 14.83 8.58
CA TYR A 115 1.48 14.43 7.95
C TYR A 115 1.44 14.52 6.42
N ILE A 116 0.28 14.36 5.77
CA ILE A 116 0.12 14.61 4.34
C ILE A 116 0.33 16.08 4.03
N THR A 117 -0.25 16.99 4.81
CA THR A 117 -0.06 18.44 4.63
C THR A 117 1.41 18.83 4.79
N ARG A 118 2.07 18.32 5.84
CA ARG A 118 3.51 18.54 6.06
C ARG A 118 4.38 17.95 4.95
N LEU A 119 3.98 16.84 4.32
CA LEU A 119 4.66 16.30 3.14
C LEU A 119 4.54 17.25 1.96
N GLU A 120 3.35 17.82 1.72
CA GLU A 120 3.12 18.76 0.61
C GLU A 120 4.01 20.01 0.78
N GLU A 121 4.06 20.60 1.98
CA GLU A 121 4.92 21.76 2.30
C GLU A 121 6.41 21.43 2.13
N PHE A 122 6.86 20.32 2.73
CA PHE A 122 8.24 19.86 2.64
C PHE A 122 8.67 19.57 1.20
N TYR A 123 7.77 19.00 0.41
CA TYR A 123 8.07 18.65 -0.98
C TYR A 123 8.36 19.90 -1.81
N TYR A 124 7.51 20.91 -1.74
CA TYR A 124 7.70 22.14 -2.51
C TYR A 124 8.97 22.87 -2.07
N GLU A 125 9.17 23.04 -0.76
CA GLU A 125 10.38 23.65 -0.22
C GLU A 125 11.66 22.97 -0.77
N LYS A 126 11.75 21.65 -0.62
CA LYS A 126 12.94 20.89 -1.01
C LYS A 126 13.13 20.80 -2.52
N TYR A 127 12.05 20.75 -3.26
CA TYR A 127 12.10 20.70 -4.72
C TYR A 127 12.62 22.02 -5.29
N GLU A 128 12.09 23.16 -4.79
CA GLU A 128 12.51 24.51 -5.21
C GLU A 128 13.96 24.82 -4.78
N VAL A 129 14.33 24.46 -3.55
CA VAL A 129 15.72 24.64 -3.05
C VAL A 129 16.70 23.86 -3.92
N PHE A 130 16.38 22.66 -4.35
CA PHE A 130 17.27 21.89 -5.23
C PHE A 130 17.39 22.56 -6.61
N LEU A 131 16.31 23.03 -7.20
CA LEU A 131 16.34 23.63 -8.52
C LEU A 131 17.07 24.98 -8.54
N ASP A 132 17.10 25.71 -7.43
CA ASP A 132 17.81 27.00 -7.30
C ASP A 132 17.53 27.94 -8.51
N GLY A 133 16.27 27.98 -8.96
CA GLY A 133 15.82 28.77 -10.09
C GLY A 133 16.19 28.24 -11.48
N LYS A 134 16.80 27.06 -11.57
CA LYS A 134 17.16 26.41 -12.84
C LYS A 134 16.10 25.42 -13.28
N ASP A 135 16.12 25.06 -14.56
CA ASP A 135 15.30 23.98 -15.09
C ASP A 135 15.90 22.61 -14.73
N ILE A 136 15.06 21.62 -14.47
CA ILE A 136 15.51 20.26 -14.12
C ILE A 136 16.36 19.60 -15.21
N SER A 137 16.21 20.01 -16.46
CA SER A 137 17.00 19.53 -17.59
C SER A 137 18.48 19.88 -17.47
N GLU A 138 18.80 20.95 -16.74
CA GLU A 138 20.19 21.41 -16.52
C GLU A 138 20.97 20.52 -15.56
N TYR A 139 20.29 19.68 -14.75
CA TYR A 139 20.91 18.77 -13.82
C TYR A 139 21.17 17.40 -14.45
N SER A 140 22.27 16.76 -14.07
CA SER A 140 22.53 15.35 -14.37
C SER A 140 21.73 14.43 -13.44
N TYR A 141 21.60 13.16 -13.80
CA TYR A 141 21.00 12.16 -12.93
C TYR A 141 21.86 11.93 -11.67
N GLU A 142 23.16 12.00 -11.81
CA GLU A 142 24.14 11.85 -10.74
C GLU A 142 23.98 12.95 -9.69
N GLU A 143 23.78 14.19 -10.09
CA GLU A 143 23.51 15.31 -9.18
C GLU A 143 22.20 15.13 -8.42
N ILE A 144 21.13 14.63 -9.09
CA ILE A 144 19.86 14.33 -8.43
C ILE A 144 20.01 13.20 -7.42
N ILE A 145 20.81 12.16 -7.72
CA ILE A 145 21.03 11.02 -6.82
C ILE A 145 21.93 11.42 -5.64
N ALA A 146 22.95 12.24 -5.90
CA ALA A 146 23.88 12.72 -4.87
C ALA A 146 23.26 13.75 -3.91
N ARG A 147 22.05 14.24 -4.23
CA ARG A 147 21.32 15.18 -3.40
C ARG A 147 21.17 14.65 -1.97
N ASP A 148 21.48 15.49 -0.99
CA ASP A 148 21.23 15.27 0.45
C ASP A 148 21.70 13.92 1.03
N GLY A 149 22.82 13.38 0.54
CA GLY A 149 23.49 12.26 1.20
C GLY A 149 22.77 10.91 1.07
N ASN A 150 22.25 10.55 -0.10
CA ASN A 150 21.74 9.23 -0.46
C ASN A 150 20.30 8.90 -0.03
N SER A 151 19.36 9.79 -0.24
CA SER A 151 17.94 9.48 -0.07
C SER A 151 17.45 8.35 -1.01
N ILE A 152 18.16 8.15 -2.13
CA ILE A 152 17.89 7.06 -3.08
C ILE A 152 19.15 6.21 -3.23
N CYS A 153 19.01 4.89 -3.09
CA CYS A 153 20.06 3.96 -3.47
C CYS A 153 20.34 4.08 -4.96
N ALA A 154 21.61 4.32 -5.32
CA ALA A 154 22.05 4.24 -6.72
C ALA A 154 21.87 2.81 -7.23
N PHE A 155 21.23 2.67 -8.38
CA PHE A 155 21.07 1.40 -9.09
C PHE A 155 21.39 1.60 -10.58
N SER A 156 21.67 0.54 -11.30
CA SER A 156 22.04 0.64 -12.71
C SER A 156 20.86 1.04 -13.59
N ASN A 157 21.10 1.87 -14.61
CA ASN A 157 20.13 2.29 -15.63
C ASN A 157 18.92 3.07 -15.07
N TYR A 158 19.10 3.87 -14.02
CA TYR A 158 18.00 4.68 -13.47
C TYR A 158 17.43 5.67 -14.49
N ASP A 159 18.23 6.16 -15.42
CA ASP A 159 17.86 6.99 -16.58
C ASP A 159 16.81 6.34 -17.50
N LYS A 160 16.82 5.01 -17.60
CA LYS A 160 15.80 4.24 -18.34
C LYS A 160 14.49 4.07 -17.56
N TRP A 161 14.61 3.98 -16.21
CA TRP A 161 13.47 3.73 -15.34
C TRP A 161 12.73 4.98 -14.92
N PHE A 162 13.39 6.15 -14.85
CA PHE A 162 12.81 7.39 -14.36
C PHE A 162 13.23 8.57 -15.21
N THR A 163 12.33 9.55 -15.35
CA THR A 163 12.71 10.89 -15.76
C THR A 163 13.40 11.63 -14.61
N LYS A 164 14.11 12.71 -14.87
CA LYS A 164 14.80 13.52 -13.86
C LYS A 164 13.81 14.06 -12.82
N GLU A 165 12.65 14.56 -13.29
CA GLU A 165 11.57 15.08 -12.44
C GLU A 165 11.02 13.98 -11.51
N ALA A 166 10.79 12.78 -12.06
CA ALA A 166 10.29 11.65 -11.30
C ALA A 166 11.31 11.21 -10.25
N LEU A 167 12.59 11.16 -10.62
CA LEU A 167 13.67 10.78 -9.72
C LEU A 167 13.83 11.77 -8.57
N LEU A 168 13.86 13.08 -8.88
CA LEU A 168 13.90 14.15 -7.88
C LEU A 168 12.68 14.07 -6.96
N GLY A 169 11.48 13.93 -7.53
CA GLY A 169 10.26 13.83 -6.74
C GLY A 169 10.25 12.63 -5.80
N VAL A 170 10.71 11.46 -6.25
CA VAL A 170 10.86 10.27 -5.40
C VAL A 170 11.87 10.54 -4.28
N SER A 171 13.00 11.16 -4.59
CA SER A 171 14.05 11.46 -3.60
C SER A 171 13.53 12.35 -2.47
N VAL A 172 12.76 13.39 -2.80
CA VAL A 172 12.16 14.29 -1.79
C VAL A 172 11.13 13.56 -0.92
N VAL A 173 10.30 12.70 -1.51
CA VAL A 173 9.32 11.91 -0.73
C VAL A 173 10.04 10.92 0.20
N VAL A 174 11.09 10.26 -0.28
CA VAL A 174 11.89 9.33 0.54
C VAL A 174 12.58 10.06 1.70
N GLU A 175 13.16 11.24 1.46
CA GLU A 175 13.77 12.07 2.50
C GLU A 175 12.74 12.40 3.60
N TYR A 176 11.52 12.80 3.23
CA TYR A 176 10.47 13.06 4.19
C TYR A 176 10.10 11.81 5.01
N ILE A 177 9.95 10.65 4.36
CA ILE A 177 9.64 9.38 5.03
C ILE A 177 10.74 9.04 6.05
N ILE A 178 12.01 9.25 5.71
CA ILE A 178 13.14 9.03 6.62
C ILE A 178 13.11 10.02 7.78
N LYS A 179 12.79 11.29 7.53
CA LYS A 179 12.68 12.35 8.56
C LYS A 179 11.64 11.99 9.62
N ILE A 180 10.52 11.38 9.22
CA ILE A 180 9.41 11.02 10.13
C ILE A 180 9.49 9.58 10.67
N ARG A 181 10.60 8.86 10.46
CA ARG A 181 10.74 7.43 10.82
C ARG A 181 10.47 7.09 12.28
N ASN A 182 10.55 8.07 13.18
CA ASN A 182 10.21 7.90 14.61
C ASN A 182 8.70 7.62 14.79
N ASN A 183 7.83 8.11 13.90
CA ASN A 183 6.45 7.65 13.79
C ASN A 183 6.39 6.49 12.79
N ARG A 184 6.72 5.30 13.28
CA ARG A 184 6.87 4.11 12.44
C ARG A 184 5.67 3.83 11.56
N TYR A 185 4.46 3.87 12.11
CA TYR A 185 3.27 3.52 11.33
C TYR A 185 3.03 4.51 10.19
N ILE A 186 3.11 5.80 10.45
CA ILE A 186 2.88 6.83 9.41
C ILE A 186 3.99 6.77 8.34
N SER A 187 5.25 6.59 8.75
CA SER A 187 6.36 6.47 7.80
C SER A 187 6.22 5.24 6.90
N GLU A 188 5.87 4.07 7.47
CA GLU A 188 5.60 2.85 6.71
C GLU A 188 4.34 2.97 5.82
N LEU A 189 3.31 3.69 6.26
CA LEU A 189 2.11 3.98 5.47
C LEU A 189 2.44 4.85 4.25
N MET A 190 3.24 5.90 4.43
CA MET A 190 3.71 6.75 3.34
C MET A 190 4.63 6.00 2.37
N ALA A 191 5.52 5.18 2.88
CA ALA A 191 6.36 4.30 2.07
C ALA A 191 5.50 3.32 1.25
N THR A 192 4.47 2.72 1.85
CA THR A 192 3.52 1.85 1.15
C THR A 192 2.81 2.58 0.02
N ALA A 193 2.39 3.83 0.23
CA ALA A 193 1.77 4.66 -0.80
C ALA A 193 2.73 4.98 -1.95
N LEU A 194 3.98 5.33 -1.64
CA LEU A 194 5.02 5.56 -2.64
C LEU A 194 5.26 4.29 -3.47
N PHE A 195 5.52 3.15 -2.82
CA PHE A 195 5.74 1.87 -3.52
C PHE A 195 4.56 1.44 -4.37
N ALA A 196 3.32 1.67 -3.92
CA ALA A 196 2.12 1.40 -4.72
C ALA A 196 2.08 2.20 -6.03
N LYS A 197 2.77 3.36 -6.08
CA LYS A 197 2.80 4.25 -7.24
C LYS A 197 4.07 4.13 -8.09
N MET A 198 5.09 3.39 -7.66
CA MET A 198 6.36 3.29 -8.37
C MET A 198 6.21 2.90 -9.84
N ARG A 199 5.31 1.97 -10.18
CA ARG A 199 5.04 1.62 -11.60
C ARG A 199 4.37 2.74 -12.39
N SER A 200 3.66 3.65 -11.73
CA SER A 200 3.03 4.82 -12.37
C SER A 200 3.98 6.01 -12.43
N ILE A 201 4.94 6.06 -11.53
CA ILE A 201 5.99 7.09 -11.47
C ILE A 201 7.08 6.78 -12.49
N GLY A 202 7.54 5.53 -12.52
CA GLY A 202 8.60 5.10 -13.43
C GLY A 202 8.13 4.83 -14.86
N ASN A 203 9.11 4.68 -15.75
CA ASN A 203 8.93 4.30 -17.16
C ASN A 203 8.66 2.79 -17.29
N VAL A 204 7.72 2.27 -16.51
CA VAL A 204 7.36 0.85 -16.49
C VAL A 204 6.05 0.65 -17.24
N ASP A 205 6.00 -0.39 -18.06
CA ASP A 205 4.74 -0.83 -18.65
C ASP A 205 3.85 -1.44 -17.55
N VAL A 206 2.66 -0.86 -17.37
CA VAL A 206 1.72 -1.25 -16.30
C VAL A 206 0.84 -2.43 -16.70
N ASP A 207 0.76 -2.72 -17.98
CA ASP A 207 -0.12 -3.75 -18.53
C ASP A 207 0.51 -5.14 -18.46
N VAL A 208 1.83 -5.22 -18.28
CA VAL A 208 2.56 -6.48 -18.12
C VAL A 208 2.87 -6.77 -16.66
N VAL A 209 2.87 -8.03 -16.27
CA VAL A 209 3.20 -8.47 -14.90
C VAL A 209 4.68 -8.27 -14.62
N ARG A 210 5.54 -8.64 -15.58
CA ARG A 210 6.99 -8.43 -15.50
C ARG A 210 7.31 -6.96 -15.70
N ALA A 211 8.30 -6.45 -14.96
CA ALA A 211 8.76 -5.08 -15.15
C ALA A 211 9.49 -4.96 -16.51
N GLU A 212 8.91 -4.21 -17.42
CA GLU A 212 9.46 -3.90 -18.73
C GLU A 212 9.46 -2.39 -18.94
N TYR A 213 10.43 -1.89 -19.71
CA TYR A 213 10.46 -0.47 -20.06
C TYR A 213 9.33 -0.13 -21.02
N ARG A 214 8.73 1.02 -20.83
CA ARG A 214 7.82 1.60 -21.83
C ARG A 214 8.61 1.99 -23.08
N LYS A 215 8.00 1.79 -24.23
CA LYS A 215 8.57 2.26 -25.52
C LYS A 215 8.68 3.80 -25.57
N THR A 216 7.71 4.47 -24.98
CA THR A 216 7.70 5.94 -24.84
C THR A 216 7.77 6.27 -23.34
N PRO A 217 8.81 6.99 -22.88
CA PRO A 217 8.91 7.45 -21.50
C PRO A 217 7.68 8.28 -21.09
N ARG A 218 7.39 8.28 -19.79
CA ARG A 218 6.36 9.16 -19.24
C ARG A 218 6.92 10.56 -19.14
N GLU A 219 6.11 11.54 -19.54
CA GLU A 219 6.42 12.95 -19.38
C GLU A 219 5.57 13.54 -18.25
N ASN A 220 6.06 14.61 -17.64
CA ASN A 220 5.35 15.41 -16.64
C ASN A 220 4.78 14.61 -15.47
N VAL A 221 5.56 13.67 -14.92
CA VAL A 221 5.15 12.85 -13.78
C VAL A 221 5.16 13.66 -12.49
N ASN A 222 4.00 14.00 -11.97
CA ASN A 222 3.88 14.64 -10.67
C ASN A 222 3.83 13.58 -9.56
N VAL A 223 4.98 13.30 -8.97
CA VAL A 223 5.15 12.27 -7.92
C VAL A 223 4.32 12.61 -6.68
N LEU A 224 4.38 13.86 -6.20
CA LEU A 224 3.63 14.31 -5.04
C LEU A 224 2.13 14.06 -5.21
N LYS A 225 1.56 14.49 -6.33
CA LYS A 225 0.14 14.30 -6.64
C LYS A 225 -0.26 12.82 -6.64
N LEU A 226 0.58 11.94 -7.21
CA LEU A 226 0.33 10.50 -7.24
C LEU A 226 0.33 9.90 -5.84
N VAL A 227 1.31 10.24 -5.02
CA VAL A 227 1.46 9.72 -3.65
C VAL A 227 0.35 10.26 -2.76
N VAL A 228 0.13 11.58 -2.74
CA VAL A 228 -0.91 12.23 -1.91
C VAL A 228 -2.31 11.73 -2.27
N SER A 229 -2.63 11.63 -3.56
CA SER A 229 -3.93 11.11 -3.97
C SER A 229 -4.15 9.66 -3.50
N HIS A 230 -3.08 8.87 -3.45
CA HIS A 230 -3.16 7.51 -2.94
C HIS A 230 -3.29 7.46 -1.41
N LEU A 231 -2.53 8.29 -0.68
CA LEU A 231 -2.68 8.44 0.77
C LEU A 231 -4.10 8.86 1.16
N LYS A 232 -4.69 9.83 0.46
CA LYS A 232 -6.09 10.25 0.68
C LYS A 232 -7.09 9.10 0.47
N LYS A 233 -6.84 8.21 -0.51
CA LYS A 233 -7.63 6.98 -0.69
C LYS A 233 -7.46 5.99 0.46
N MET A 234 -6.22 5.83 0.96
CA MET A 234 -5.95 4.97 2.12
C MET A 234 -6.64 5.51 3.37
N VAL A 235 -6.57 6.81 3.64
CA VAL A 235 -7.28 7.48 4.75
C VAL A 235 -8.78 7.25 4.65
N LYS A 236 -9.38 7.44 3.47
CA LYS A 236 -10.81 7.17 3.26
C LYS A 236 -11.16 5.74 3.60
N SER A 237 -10.36 4.78 3.14
CA SER A 237 -10.62 3.37 3.41
C SER A 237 -10.43 3.00 4.89
N ILE A 238 -9.51 3.65 5.62
CA ILE A 238 -9.37 3.49 7.08
C ILE A 238 -10.65 3.97 7.78
N LYS A 239 -11.18 5.14 7.40
CA LYS A 239 -12.43 5.66 7.95
C LYS A 239 -13.60 4.68 7.73
N GLU A 240 -13.69 4.12 6.55
CA GLU A 240 -14.73 3.13 6.19
C GLU A 240 -14.58 1.82 7.00
N MET A 241 -13.35 1.31 7.17
CA MET A 241 -13.08 0.10 7.96
C MET A 241 -13.35 0.32 9.46
N LYS A 242 -13.00 1.48 10.02
CA LYS A 242 -13.33 1.80 11.41
C LYS A 242 -14.83 1.79 11.68
N PHE A 243 -15.64 2.26 10.75
CA PHE A 243 -17.09 2.22 10.87
C PHE A 243 -17.64 0.78 10.91
N SER A 244 -17.13 -0.08 10.05
CA SER A 244 -17.56 -1.49 10.02
C SER A 244 -17.16 -2.25 11.29
N HIS A 245 -16.00 -1.93 11.87
CA HIS A 245 -15.50 -2.58 13.08
C HIS A 245 -16.22 -2.11 14.36
N LYS A 246 -16.56 -0.83 14.48
CA LYS A 246 -17.36 -0.33 15.61
C LYS A 246 -18.75 -0.97 15.72
N SER A 247 -19.32 -1.42 14.59
CA SER A 247 -20.61 -2.11 14.59
C SER A 247 -20.52 -3.59 15.03
N THR A 248 -19.31 -4.15 15.13
CA THR A 248 -19.08 -5.56 15.47
C THR A 248 -18.58 -5.75 16.91
N ILE A 249 -17.94 -4.72 17.51
CA ILE A 249 -17.55 -4.73 18.92
C ILE A 249 -18.75 -4.20 19.71
N LYS A 250 -19.59 -5.10 20.19
CA LYS A 250 -20.43 -4.81 21.36
C LYS A 250 -19.48 -4.67 22.54
N GLU A 251 -19.44 -3.47 23.12
CA GLU A 251 -18.82 -3.27 24.41
C GLU A 251 -19.35 -4.33 25.38
N ALA A 252 -18.43 -5.14 25.91
CA ALA A 252 -18.71 -6.04 27.01
C ALA A 252 -18.47 -5.28 28.32
#